data_0762e231635efb85ef6b5b4f5b1b862a
#
_entry.id   0762e231635efb85ef6b5b4f5b1b862a
#
_cell.length_a   1.000
_cell.length_b   1.000
_cell.length_c   1.000
_cell.angle_alpha   90.00
_cell.angle_beta   90.00
_cell.angle_gamma   90.00
#
_symmetry.space_group_name_H-M   'P 1'
#
loop_
_entity.id
_entity.type
_entity.pdbx_description
1 polymer ?
#
loop_
_entity_poly.entity_id
_entity_poly.type
_entity_poly.pdbx_seq_one_letter_code
_entity_poly.pdbx_strand_id
1 'polypeptide(L)'
;AGAAADILTGKLCPCGKLSQTWAQAHDDTPAKANFGGEGRNVEYREGLYVGYRYYQTAGVPVAFPFGYGLSYTTFEYSDLKADEKGVTLTVTNTGSCAGAEIVQLYVAKQDAKIFRPAQELKGFAKVFLAPGESRTVSLALDDKAFRYWNVKTDRWEVEGGSYQLRVGASSADIRLTAEVSVKGTNAPDPYEGLDLLHYVSGQITYVTDAEFEALLGHPIPEDVVRIDRNMTLGEMDHGRSPLGWVAQKVLRCRLDSSFAKGTPDLNTVFQYNMPLRALAKMTNGMVSMGMVDGLVWELKGFWLVGILRVIYEFVKNLILNSQMENRLKNS
;
A
#
# COMPACT_ATOMS: atom_id res chain seq x y z
N ALA A 1 1.74 -16.45 23.74
CA ALA A 1 0.64 -17.11 24.49
C ALA A 1 0.32 -16.38 25.80
N GLY A 2 1.31 -15.97 26.63
CA GLY A 2 1.07 -15.35 27.95
C GLY A 2 0.24 -14.07 27.91
N ALA A 3 0.60 -13.09 27.07
CA ALA A 3 -0.13 -11.82 26.96
C ALA A 3 -1.60 -11.99 26.56
N ALA A 4 -1.91 -12.93 25.65
CA ALA A 4 -3.30 -13.22 25.29
C ALA A 4 -4.09 -13.82 26.45
N ALA A 5 -3.47 -14.75 27.21
CA ALA A 5 -4.08 -15.32 28.39
C ALA A 5 -4.33 -14.26 29.48
N ASP A 6 -3.36 -13.37 29.72
CA ASP A 6 -3.49 -12.28 30.71
C ASP A 6 -4.63 -11.30 30.36
N ILE A 7 -4.82 -11.02 29.06
CA ILE A 7 -5.97 -10.22 28.59
C ILE A 7 -7.28 -10.99 28.78
N LEU A 8 -7.36 -12.23 28.27
CA LEU A 8 -8.60 -13.03 28.33
C LEU A 8 -9.07 -13.33 29.78
N THR A 9 -8.14 -13.43 30.73
CA THR A 9 -8.43 -13.62 32.12
C THR A 9 -8.67 -12.32 32.92
N GLY A 10 -8.59 -11.15 32.23
CA GLY A 10 -8.79 -9.85 32.88
C GLY A 10 -7.61 -9.37 33.75
N LYS A 11 -6.48 -10.06 33.72
CA LYS A 11 -5.27 -9.66 34.45
C LYS A 11 -4.63 -8.40 33.84
N LEU A 12 -4.75 -8.22 32.53
CA LEU A 12 -4.32 -7.02 31.81
C LEU A 12 -5.49 -6.42 31.02
N CYS A 13 -5.66 -5.11 31.11
CA CYS A 13 -6.62 -4.37 30.30
C CYS A 13 -6.07 -4.21 28.86
N PRO A 14 -6.83 -4.60 27.83
CA PRO A 14 -6.42 -4.38 26.46
C PRO A 14 -6.37 -2.87 26.17
N CYS A 15 -5.38 -2.45 25.37
CA CYS A 15 -5.19 -1.05 25.00
C CYS A 15 -4.63 -0.86 23.59
N GLY A 16 -4.57 -1.95 22.81
CA GLY A 16 -4.14 -1.89 21.42
C GLY A 16 -5.20 -1.25 20.53
N LYS A 17 -4.76 -0.54 19.50
CA LYS A 17 -5.63 0.05 18.46
C LYS A 17 -5.27 -0.53 17.11
N LEU A 18 -6.26 -0.72 16.24
CA LEU A 18 -6.04 -1.16 14.88
C LEU A 18 -5.30 -0.09 14.08
N SER A 19 -4.20 -0.46 13.46
CA SER A 19 -3.41 0.41 12.58
C SER A 19 -3.90 0.44 11.13
N GLN A 20 -5.02 -0.21 10.86
CA GLN A 20 -5.68 -0.26 9.54
C GLN A 20 -7.20 -0.31 9.70
N THR A 21 -7.91 0.05 8.64
CA THR A 21 -9.36 -0.13 8.52
C THR A 21 -9.66 -1.54 8.00
N TRP A 22 -10.65 -2.20 8.57
CA TRP A 22 -11.12 -3.50 8.09
C TRP A 22 -12.41 -3.32 7.32
N ALA A 23 -12.38 -3.59 6.02
CA ALA A 23 -13.56 -3.58 5.17
C ALA A 23 -14.57 -4.65 5.60
N GLN A 24 -15.84 -4.48 5.25
CA GLN A 24 -16.85 -5.51 5.44
C GLN A 24 -16.68 -6.65 4.43
N ALA A 25 -16.32 -6.32 3.18
CA ALA A 25 -16.06 -7.27 2.12
C ALA A 25 -14.79 -6.88 1.33
N HIS A 26 -14.22 -7.84 0.62
CA HIS A 26 -13.08 -7.61 -0.28
C HIS A 26 -13.43 -6.56 -1.36
N ASP A 27 -14.66 -6.59 -1.82
CA ASP A 27 -15.17 -5.71 -2.87
C ASP A 27 -15.27 -4.23 -2.46
N ASP A 28 -15.23 -3.96 -1.16
CA ASP A 28 -15.22 -2.60 -0.62
C ASP A 28 -13.82 -1.97 -0.60
N THR A 29 -12.79 -2.69 -1.05
CA THR A 29 -11.42 -2.17 -1.02
C THR A 29 -11.17 -1.17 -2.16
N PRO A 30 -10.45 -0.05 -1.90
CA PRO A 30 -10.28 1.01 -2.89
C PRO A 30 -9.54 0.56 -4.17
N ALA A 31 -8.60 -0.36 -4.04
CA ALA A 31 -7.78 -0.83 -5.15
C ALA A 31 -8.34 -2.07 -5.86
N LYS A 32 -9.55 -2.55 -5.50
CA LYS A 32 -10.11 -3.81 -6.04
C LYS A 32 -10.08 -3.87 -7.57
N ALA A 33 -10.43 -2.78 -8.24
CA ALA A 33 -10.52 -2.74 -9.69
C ALA A 33 -9.14 -2.81 -10.40
N ASN A 34 -8.08 -2.40 -9.70
CA ASN A 34 -6.75 -2.22 -10.29
C ASN A 34 -5.71 -3.16 -9.67
N PHE A 35 -6.03 -3.84 -8.57
CA PHE A 35 -5.11 -4.74 -7.89
C PHE A 35 -4.98 -6.07 -8.64
N GLY A 36 -3.74 -6.52 -8.86
CA GLY A 36 -3.47 -7.78 -9.54
C GLY A 36 -3.72 -7.72 -11.06
N GLY A 37 -3.58 -6.55 -11.66
CA GLY A 37 -3.71 -6.35 -13.11
C GLY A 37 -2.93 -7.40 -13.93
N GLU A 38 -3.48 -7.76 -15.08
CA GLU A 38 -2.90 -8.80 -15.96
C GLU A 38 -1.61 -8.34 -16.66
N GLY A 39 -1.23 -7.08 -16.52
CA GLY A 39 -0.14 -6.45 -17.22
C GLY A 39 1.13 -6.23 -16.39
N ARG A 40 2.07 -5.50 -16.99
CA ARG A 40 3.34 -5.08 -16.37
C ARG A 40 3.25 -3.76 -15.63
N ASN A 41 2.20 -3.00 -15.92
CA ASN A 41 1.92 -1.72 -15.29
C ASN A 41 0.99 -1.92 -14.11
N VAL A 42 1.29 -1.27 -13.00
CA VAL A 42 0.41 -1.22 -11.83
C VAL A 42 -0.06 0.21 -11.67
N GLU A 43 -1.37 0.40 -11.63
CA GLU A 43 -2.00 1.70 -11.54
C GLU A 43 -2.47 1.93 -10.10
N TYR A 44 -1.93 2.95 -9.44
CA TYR A 44 -2.33 3.37 -8.10
C TYR A 44 -3.39 4.46 -8.19
N ARG A 45 -4.56 4.12 -8.77
CA ARG A 45 -5.67 5.07 -9.00
C ARG A 45 -6.24 5.63 -7.72
N GLU A 46 -6.08 4.93 -6.60
CA GLU A 46 -6.58 5.38 -5.29
C GLU A 46 -5.87 6.63 -4.76
N GLY A 47 -4.63 6.90 -5.18
CA GLY A 47 -3.87 8.09 -4.79
C GLY A 47 -3.84 8.30 -3.26
N LEU A 48 -4.42 9.40 -2.76
CA LEU A 48 -4.48 9.73 -1.33
C LEU A 48 -5.49 8.88 -0.55
N TYR A 49 -6.42 8.22 -1.22
CA TYR A 49 -7.55 7.55 -0.62
C TYR A 49 -7.25 6.10 -0.24
N VAL A 50 -6.39 5.93 0.75
CA VAL A 50 -5.97 4.63 1.29
C VAL A 50 -6.51 4.45 2.70
N GLY A 51 -7.03 3.26 3.03
CA GLY A 51 -7.56 2.93 4.35
C GLY A 51 -8.68 3.89 4.78
N TYR A 52 -8.66 4.35 6.05
CA TYR A 52 -9.72 5.23 6.58
C TYR A 52 -9.93 6.50 5.75
N ARG A 53 -8.92 7.01 5.05
CA ARG A 53 -9.03 8.17 4.17
C ARG A 53 -10.04 7.93 3.05
N TYR A 54 -10.01 6.72 2.46
CA TYR A 54 -11.01 6.30 1.48
C TYR A 54 -12.38 6.09 2.12
N TYR A 55 -12.48 5.16 3.08
CA TYR A 55 -13.76 4.72 3.60
C TYR A 55 -14.59 5.87 4.18
N GLN A 56 -13.94 6.82 4.86
CA GLN A 56 -14.63 7.97 5.44
C GLN A 56 -15.00 9.03 4.41
N THR A 57 -14.16 9.27 3.41
CA THR A 57 -14.45 10.26 2.37
C THR A 57 -15.54 9.77 1.44
N ALA A 58 -15.47 8.52 1.01
CA ALA A 58 -16.46 7.90 0.13
C ALA A 58 -17.75 7.45 0.86
N GLY A 59 -17.77 7.48 2.20
CA GLY A 59 -18.91 7.02 3.00
C GLY A 59 -19.13 5.51 2.98
N VAL A 60 -18.08 4.72 2.75
CA VAL A 60 -18.17 3.25 2.68
C VAL A 60 -18.16 2.64 4.09
N PRO A 61 -19.16 1.82 4.46
CA PRO A 61 -19.20 1.15 5.77
C PRO A 61 -18.04 0.19 5.97
N VAL A 62 -17.58 0.08 7.22
CA VAL A 62 -16.44 -0.78 7.59
C VAL A 62 -16.78 -1.71 8.74
N ALA A 63 -16.11 -2.85 8.83
CA ALA A 63 -16.25 -3.77 9.97
C ALA A 63 -15.60 -3.18 11.22
N PHE A 64 -14.36 -2.64 11.07
CA PHE A 64 -13.66 -1.94 12.15
C PHE A 64 -12.91 -0.73 11.57
N PRO A 65 -13.11 0.47 12.14
CA PRO A 65 -12.42 1.67 11.69
C PRO A 65 -10.94 1.67 12.11
N PHE A 66 -10.13 2.46 11.43
CA PHE A 66 -8.76 2.76 11.86
C PHE A 66 -8.75 3.35 13.28
N GLY A 67 -7.84 2.90 14.10
CA GLY A 67 -7.73 3.35 15.51
C GLY A 67 -8.71 2.69 16.45
N TYR A 68 -9.58 1.77 16.00
CA TYR A 68 -10.49 1.01 16.84
C TYR A 68 -9.74 0.12 17.83
N GLY A 69 -10.25 -0.01 19.05
CA GLY A 69 -9.73 -0.92 20.06
C GLY A 69 -10.72 -1.12 21.21
N LEU A 70 -10.57 -2.24 21.89
CA LEU A 70 -11.37 -2.60 23.05
C LEU A 70 -10.62 -2.26 24.35
N SER A 71 -11.37 -2.02 25.42
CA SER A 71 -10.85 -1.81 26.76
C SER A 71 -11.81 -2.41 27.79
N TYR A 72 -11.31 -2.77 28.97
CA TYR A 72 -12.14 -3.16 30.11
C TYR A 72 -12.51 -1.97 30.99
N THR A 73 -12.05 -0.77 30.63
CA THR A 73 -12.41 0.49 31.29
C THR A 73 -12.93 1.50 30.28
N THR A 74 -13.47 2.61 30.76
CA THR A 74 -14.01 3.70 29.95
C THR A 74 -13.26 4.98 30.20
N PHE A 75 -13.20 5.85 29.16
CA PHE A 75 -12.50 7.12 29.24
C PHE A 75 -13.39 8.25 28.79
N GLU A 76 -13.34 9.35 29.53
CA GLU A 76 -13.99 10.61 29.18
C GLU A 76 -12.94 11.63 28.72
N TYR A 77 -13.30 12.44 27.71
CA TYR A 77 -12.47 13.52 27.18
C TYR A 77 -13.15 14.85 27.45
N SER A 78 -12.40 15.82 28.01
CA SER A 78 -12.92 17.15 28.39
C SER A 78 -11.90 18.25 28.16
N ASP A 79 -12.30 19.49 28.39
CA ASP A 79 -11.45 20.70 28.46
C ASP A 79 -10.56 20.93 27.22
N LEU A 80 -11.07 20.65 26.02
CA LEU A 80 -10.31 20.84 24.79
C LEU A 80 -9.95 22.32 24.58
N LYS A 81 -8.66 22.57 24.47
CA LYS A 81 -8.07 23.83 24.00
C LYS A 81 -7.28 23.55 22.75
N ALA A 82 -7.43 24.37 21.70
CA ALA A 82 -6.84 24.17 20.41
C ALA A 82 -6.39 25.47 19.75
N ASP A 83 -5.27 25.39 19.05
CA ASP A 83 -4.79 26.42 18.12
C ASP A 83 -4.10 25.75 16.93
N GLU A 84 -3.49 26.50 16.02
CA GLU A 84 -2.77 25.96 14.87
C GLU A 84 -1.50 25.17 15.23
N LYS A 85 -1.06 25.22 16.50
CA LYS A 85 0.12 24.49 16.99
C LYS A 85 -0.23 23.17 17.67
N GLY A 86 -1.52 22.91 17.91
CA GLY A 86 -1.96 21.65 18.48
C GLY A 86 -3.17 21.74 19.40
N VAL A 87 -3.34 20.71 20.19
CA VAL A 87 -4.43 20.59 21.15
C VAL A 87 -3.94 20.21 22.53
N THR A 88 -4.67 20.64 23.54
CA THR A 88 -4.54 20.16 24.92
C THR A 88 -5.93 19.80 25.44
N LEU A 89 -6.07 18.65 26.09
CA LEU A 89 -7.31 18.16 26.64
C LEU A 89 -7.08 17.36 27.94
N THR A 90 -8.14 17.12 28.68
CA THR A 90 -8.13 16.23 29.84
C THR A 90 -8.73 14.86 29.46
N VAL A 91 -8.07 13.77 29.85
CA VAL A 91 -8.59 12.40 29.73
C VAL A 91 -8.76 11.83 31.14
N THR A 92 -9.95 11.33 31.43
CA THR A 92 -10.30 10.74 32.74
C THR A 92 -10.69 9.27 32.54
N ASN A 93 -10.12 8.38 33.35
CA ASN A 93 -10.59 6.99 33.43
C ASN A 93 -11.84 6.95 34.29
N THR A 94 -13.00 6.76 33.70
CA THR A 94 -14.31 6.72 34.35
C THR A 94 -14.76 5.30 34.72
N GLY A 95 -13.96 4.29 34.35
CA GLY A 95 -14.28 2.90 34.68
C GLY A 95 -13.64 2.42 36.00
N SER A 96 -13.79 1.13 36.26
CA SER A 96 -13.42 0.51 37.53
C SER A 96 -12.03 -0.15 37.55
N CYS A 97 -11.36 -0.23 36.42
CA CYS A 97 -10.01 -0.83 36.36
C CYS A 97 -9.01 0.12 35.65
N ALA A 98 -7.74 -0.06 35.98
CA ALA A 98 -6.66 0.68 35.34
C ALA A 98 -6.52 0.27 33.88
N GLY A 99 -6.28 1.25 33.00
CA GLY A 99 -6.13 1.00 31.58
C GLY A 99 -5.40 2.12 30.86
N ALA A 100 -5.07 1.91 29.59
CA ALA A 100 -4.48 2.92 28.76
C ALA A 100 -5.41 3.30 27.60
N GLU A 101 -5.50 4.61 27.34
CA GLU A 101 -6.17 5.15 26.16
C GLU A 101 -5.14 5.69 25.17
N ILE A 102 -5.47 5.61 23.89
CA ILE A 102 -4.70 6.24 22.82
C ILE A 102 -5.55 7.36 22.21
N VAL A 103 -5.24 8.57 22.62
CA VAL A 103 -5.86 9.79 22.10
C VAL A 103 -5.34 10.08 20.71
N GLN A 104 -6.23 10.26 19.74
CA GLN A 104 -5.90 10.45 18.32
C GLN A 104 -6.37 11.83 17.87
N LEU A 105 -5.48 12.59 17.22
CA LEU A 105 -5.76 13.93 16.70
C LEU A 105 -5.82 13.86 15.16
N TYR A 106 -6.98 14.20 14.62
CA TYR A 106 -7.23 14.28 13.19
C TYR A 106 -7.42 15.75 12.76
N VAL A 107 -6.95 16.07 11.57
CA VAL A 107 -7.13 17.37 10.93
C VAL A 107 -8.03 17.22 9.72
N ALA A 108 -9.09 18.03 9.65
CA ALA A 108 -10.04 18.06 8.55
C ALA A 108 -10.14 19.49 8.00
N LYS A 109 -9.95 19.67 6.69
CA LYS A 109 -10.14 20.98 6.03
C LYS A 109 -11.62 21.19 5.74
N GLN A 110 -12.14 22.35 6.15
CA GLN A 110 -13.48 22.77 5.78
C GLN A 110 -13.44 23.48 4.41
N ASP A 111 -14.48 23.26 3.59
CA ASP A 111 -14.62 23.90 2.28
C ASP A 111 -13.35 23.82 1.42
N ALA A 112 -12.75 22.62 1.37
CA ALA A 112 -11.52 22.39 0.62
C ALA A 112 -11.75 22.61 -0.89
N LYS A 113 -10.92 23.43 -1.52
CA LYS A 113 -10.86 23.59 -2.97
C LYS A 113 -10.04 22.49 -3.63
N ILE A 114 -9.07 21.98 -2.90
CA ILE A 114 -8.19 20.90 -3.33
C ILE A 114 -8.75 19.61 -2.76
N PHE A 115 -8.95 18.58 -3.59
CA PHE A 115 -9.46 17.31 -3.09
C PHE A 115 -8.48 16.71 -2.07
N ARG A 116 -9.04 16.22 -0.98
CA ARG A 116 -8.29 15.60 0.12
C ARG A 116 -9.18 14.67 0.93
N PRO A 117 -8.63 13.78 1.75
CA PRO A 117 -9.40 12.94 2.66
C PRO A 117 -10.25 13.79 3.64
N ALA A 118 -11.41 13.24 4.04
CA ALA A 118 -12.31 13.88 5.00
C ALA A 118 -11.63 14.25 6.32
N GLN A 119 -10.59 13.54 6.70
CA GLN A 119 -9.69 13.87 7.80
C GLN A 119 -8.38 13.05 7.70
N GLU A 120 -7.33 13.54 8.36
CA GLU A 120 -6.04 12.87 8.43
C GLU A 120 -5.49 12.85 9.85
N LEU A 121 -5.02 11.70 10.31
CA LEU A 121 -4.31 11.58 11.59
C LEU A 121 -3.01 12.38 11.54
N LYS A 122 -2.84 13.32 12.46
CA LYS A 122 -1.65 14.17 12.57
C LYS A 122 -0.91 14.02 13.89
N GLY A 123 -1.52 13.39 14.89
CA GLY A 123 -0.88 13.14 16.17
C GLY A 123 -1.63 12.07 16.99
N PHE A 124 -0.92 11.44 17.90
CA PHE A 124 -1.53 10.57 18.90
C PHE A 124 -0.65 10.50 20.16
N ALA A 125 -1.28 10.19 21.29
CA ALA A 125 -0.59 9.94 22.56
C ALA A 125 -1.26 8.80 23.31
N LYS A 126 -0.45 7.95 23.94
CA LYS A 126 -0.91 6.90 24.84
C LYS A 126 -0.78 7.37 26.28
N VAL A 127 -1.86 7.27 27.05
CA VAL A 127 -1.91 7.63 28.44
C VAL A 127 -2.44 6.45 29.27
N PHE A 128 -1.74 6.08 30.33
CA PHE A 128 -2.18 5.07 31.30
C PHE A 128 -2.78 5.77 32.52
N LEU A 129 -3.98 5.33 32.94
CA LEU A 129 -4.74 5.95 34.02
C LEU A 129 -5.30 4.89 34.98
N ALA A 130 -5.13 5.14 36.25
CA ALA A 130 -5.85 4.40 37.31
C ALA A 130 -7.34 4.76 37.30
N PRO A 131 -8.22 3.96 37.92
CA PRO A 131 -9.65 4.31 38.08
C PRO A 131 -9.81 5.68 38.74
N GLY A 132 -10.61 6.56 38.12
CA GLY A 132 -10.82 7.94 38.56
C GLY A 132 -9.66 8.91 38.32
N GLU A 133 -8.54 8.45 37.79
CA GLU A 133 -7.41 9.34 37.46
C GLU A 133 -7.72 10.17 36.22
N SER A 134 -7.37 11.45 36.29
CA SER A 134 -7.41 12.38 35.15
C SER A 134 -6.00 12.85 34.79
N ARG A 135 -5.74 13.04 33.49
CA ARG A 135 -4.46 13.54 33.01
C ARG A 135 -4.63 14.48 31.83
N THR A 136 -3.90 15.58 31.85
CA THR A 136 -3.81 16.46 30.71
C THR A 136 -2.91 15.83 29.62
N VAL A 137 -3.42 15.78 28.39
CA VAL A 137 -2.74 15.29 27.18
C VAL A 137 -2.55 16.45 26.23
N SER A 138 -1.33 16.62 25.72
CA SER A 138 -1.00 17.63 24.71
C SER A 138 -0.52 16.94 23.45
N LEU A 139 -1.06 17.32 22.28
CA LEU A 139 -0.68 16.85 20.96
C LEU A 139 -0.27 18.03 20.11
N ALA A 140 1.02 18.15 19.87
CA ALA A 140 1.58 19.23 19.04
C ALA A 140 1.36 18.94 17.56
N LEU A 141 1.05 19.98 16.80
CA LEU A 141 1.03 19.99 15.35
C LEU A 141 2.23 20.79 14.84
N ASP A 142 2.96 20.20 13.90
CA ASP A 142 3.98 20.91 13.14
C ASP A 142 3.36 21.49 11.85
N ASP A 143 4.16 22.23 11.10
CA ASP A 143 3.76 22.84 9.83
C ASP A 143 3.35 21.83 8.74
N LYS A 144 3.68 20.53 8.92
CA LYS A 144 3.28 19.45 8.00
C LYS A 144 1.81 19.04 8.18
N ALA A 145 1.18 19.42 9.28
CA ALA A 145 -0.19 19.04 9.58
C ALA A 145 -1.21 19.52 8.53
N PHE A 146 -0.94 20.68 7.91
CA PHE A 146 -1.85 21.38 7.00
C PHE A 146 -1.38 21.38 5.53
N ARG A 147 -0.19 20.84 5.26
CA ARG A 147 0.44 20.87 3.94
C ARG A 147 -0.19 19.91 2.95
N TYR A 148 -0.14 20.32 1.67
CA TYR A 148 -0.33 19.46 0.51
C TYR A 148 0.80 19.71 -0.49
N TRP A 149 1.10 18.71 -1.32
CA TRP A 149 2.06 18.88 -2.40
C TRP A 149 1.39 19.55 -3.60
N ASN A 150 1.97 20.63 -4.09
CA ASN A 150 1.45 21.33 -5.26
C ASN A 150 2.36 21.09 -6.45
N VAL A 151 1.84 20.36 -7.46
CA VAL A 151 2.57 19.98 -8.68
C VAL A 151 2.90 21.17 -9.59
N LYS A 152 2.17 22.31 -9.49
CA LYS A 152 2.45 23.51 -10.28
C LYS A 152 3.61 24.32 -9.69
N THR A 153 3.82 24.26 -8.37
CA THR A 153 4.89 25.02 -7.69
C THR A 153 6.07 24.14 -7.30
N ASP A 154 5.93 22.81 -7.44
CA ASP A 154 6.91 21.78 -7.07
C ASP A 154 7.39 21.93 -5.61
N ARG A 155 6.43 22.15 -4.69
CA ARG A 155 6.70 22.26 -3.25
C ARG A 155 5.47 22.03 -2.38
N TRP A 156 5.70 21.94 -1.08
CA TRP A 156 4.68 21.88 -0.08
C TRP A 156 4.03 23.26 0.13
N GLU A 157 2.71 23.30 0.00
CA GLU A 157 1.89 24.50 0.15
C GLU A 157 0.81 24.27 1.21
N VAL A 158 0.19 25.33 1.70
CA VAL A 158 -0.90 25.30 2.68
C VAL A 158 -2.13 25.98 2.07
N GLU A 159 -3.24 25.27 2.03
CA GLU A 159 -4.53 25.87 1.71
C GLU A 159 -5.07 26.64 2.92
N GLY A 160 -5.19 27.96 2.81
CA GLY A 160 -5.68 28.80 3.89
C GLY A 160 -7.16 28.57 4.20
N GLY A 161 -7.59 28.94 5.40
CA GLY A 161 -8.99 28.93 5.83
C GLY A 161 -9.24 28.08 7.07
N SER A 162 -10.49 27.63 7.25
CA SER A 162 -10.92 26.92 8.44
C SER A 162 -10.56 25.43 8.38
N TYR A 163 -10.09 24.93 9.52
CA TYR A 163 -9.81 23.51 9.76
C TYR A 163 -10.48 23.07 11.05
N GLN A 164 -10.96 21.84 11.09
CA GLN A 164 -11.38 21.17 12.32
C GLN A 164 -10.26 20.30 12.86
N LEU A 165 -9.92 20.50 14.11
CA LEU A 165 -9.09 19.62 14.91
C LEU A 165 -10.03 18.67 15.66
N ARG A 166 -10.02 17.39 15.29
CA ARG A 166 -10.91 16.36 15.80
C ARG A 166 -10.12 15.40 16.69
N VAL A 167 -10.52 15.29 17.94
CA VAL A 167 -9.89 14.39 18.91
C VAL A 167 -10.80 13.22 19.20
N GLY A 168 -10.30 12.02 19.08
CA GLY A 168 -11.10 10.81 19.26
C GLY A 168 -10.32 9.59 19.71
N ALA A 169 -11.05 8.52 20.00
CA ALA A 169 -10.52 7.20 20.35
C ALA A 169 -10.30 6.30 19.12
N SER A 170 -10.86 6.70 17.97
CA SER A 170 -10.65 6.10 16.65
C SER A 170 -11.00 7.10 15.56
N SER A 171 -10.77 6.78 14.31
CA SER A 171 -11.16 7.61 13.18
C SER A 171 -12.68 7.80 13.05
N ALA A 172 -13.49 6.94 13.63
CA ALA A 172 -14.95 7.01 13.65
C ALA A 172 -15.53 7.40 15.02
N ASP A 173 -14.75 7.35 16.09
CA ASP A 173 -15.17 7.76 17.44
C ASP A 173 -14.50 9.09 17.79
N ILE A 174 -15.01 10.18 17.20
CA ILE A 174 -14.58 11.55 17.49
C ILE A 174 -15.37 12.06 18.69
N ARG A 175 -14.69 12.50 19.74
CA ARG A 175 -15.28 12.92 21.01
C ARG A 175 -15.27 14.41 21.22
N LEU A 176 -14.23 15.09 20.75
CA LEU A 176 -14.10 16.54 20.85
C LEU A 176 -13.68 17.13 19.50
N THR A 177 -14.15 18.33 19.22
CA THR A 177 -13.81 19.06 17.98
C THR A 177 -13.60 20.53 18.30
N ALA A 178 -12.58 21.13 17.70
CA ALA A 178 -12.35 22.57 17.74
C ALA A 178 -12.06 23.08 16.34
N GLU A 179 -12.40 24.33 16.07
CA GLU A 179 -12.13 25.00 14.81
C GLU A 179 -10.93 25.94 14.94
N VAL A 180 -10.03 25.92 13.95
CA VAL A 180 -8.86 26.79 13.89
C VAL A 180 -8.75 27.39 12.49
N SER A 181 -8.26 28.63 12.40
CA SER A 181 -8.00 29.31 11.14
C SER A 181 -6.51 29.25 10.82
N VAL A 182 -6.16 28.75 9.64
CA VAL A 182 -4.77 28.60 9.20
C VAL A 182 -4.49 29.54 8.02
N LYS A 183 -3.35 30.23 8.07
CA LYS A 183 -2.90 31.09 6.98
C LYS A 183 -2.37 30.25 5.81
N GLY A 184 -2.89 30.49 4.61
CA GLY A 184 -2.44 29.82 3.38
C GLY A 184 -1.20 30.46 2.76
N THR A 185 -0.60 29.72 1.84
CA THR A 185 0.57 30.19 1.05
C THR A 185 0.19 30.89 -0.26
N ASN A 186 -1.12 30.99 -0.57
CA ASN A 186 -1.65 31.61 -1.80
C ASN A 186 -1.10 30.98 -3.11
N ALA A 187 -0.87 29.69 -3.10
CA ALA A 187 -0.43 28.94 -4.27
C ALA A 187 -1.57 28.77 -5.29
N PRO A 188 -1.26 28.62 -6.60
CA PRO A 188 -2.26 28.31 -7.61
C PRO A 188 -2.89 26.94 -7.35
N ASP A 189 -4.14 26.76 -7.77
CA ASP A 189 -4.83 25.47 -7.70
C ASP A 189 -4.11 24.46 -8.62
N PRO A 190 -3.56 23.35 -8.10
CA PRO A 190 -2.87 22.34 -8.90
C PRO A 190 -3.78 21.64 -9.90
N TYR A 191 -5.07 21.62 -9.65
CA TYR A 191 -6.08 20.88 -10.41
C TYR A 191 -6.99 21.77 -11.28
N GLU A 192 -6.67 23.06 -11.37
CA GLU A 192 -7.43 24.01 -12.19
C GLU A 192 -7.56 23.55 -13.62
N GLY A 193 -8.81 23.44 -14.11
CA GLY A 193 -9.15 22.99 -15.45
C GLY A 193 -9.19 21.47 -15.66
N LEU A 194 -8.95 20.67 -14.61
CA LEU A 194 -9.09 19.22 -14.67
C LEU A 194 -10.49 18.79 -14.19
N ASP A 195 -11.08 17.81 -14.87
CA ASP A 195 -12.29 17.14 -14.43
C ASP A 195 -11.89 15.93 -13.59
N LEU A 196 -12.09 16.00 -12.26
CA LEU A 196 -11.66 15.02 -11.28
C LEU A 196 -12.79 14.64 -10.33
N LEU A 197 -14.00 14.43 -10.88
CA LEU A 197 -15.23 14.20 -10.11
C LEU A 197 -15.07 13.10 -9.04
N HIS A 198 -14.48 11.95 -9.42
CA HIS A 198 -14.35 10.82 -8.51
C HIS A 198 -13.26 11.03 -7.45
N TYR A 199 -12.20 11.81 -7.76
CA TYR A 199 -11.20 12.20 -6.76
C TYR A 199 -11.77 13.23 -5.77
N VAL A 200 -12.57 14.19 -6.23
CA VAL A 200 -13.21 15.19 -5.36
C VAL A 200 -14.20 14.53 -4.40
N SER A 201 -14.99 13.58 -4.89
CA SER A 201 -15.98 12.85 -4.08
C SER A 201 -15.40 11.71 -3.24
N GLY A 202 -14.15 11.28 -3.50
CA GLY A 202 -13.55 10.09 -2.90
C GLY A 202 -14.08 8.77 -3.45
N GLN A 203 -14.93 8.79 -4.49
CA GLN A 203 -15.51 7.59 -5.13
C GLN A 203 -14.52 6.94 -6.10
N ILE A 204 -13.32 6.68 -5.64
CA ILE A 204 -12.15 6.33 -6.45
C ILE A 204 -12.25 4.98 -7.15
N THR A 205 -13.14 4.10 -6.73
CA THR A 205 -13.41 2.84 -7.44
C THR A 205 -14.04 3.05 -8.82
N TYR A 206 -14.52 4.26 -9.10
CA TYR A 206 -15.11 4.65 -10.38
C TYR A 206 -14.23 5.60 -11.20
N VAL A 207 -12.99 5.84 -10.79
CA VAL A 207 -12.04 6.70 -11.52
C VAL A 207 -11.85 6.18 -12.93
N THR A 208 -12.11 7.06 -13.90
CA THR A 208 -11.95 6.77 -15.32
C THR A 208 -10.49 6.91 -15.76
N ASP A 209 -10.14 6.34 -16.91
CA ASP A 209 -8.81 6.51 -17.53
C ASP A 209 -8.48 7.98 -17.76
N ALA A 210 -9.47 8.76 -18.23
CA ALA A 210 -9.30 10.19 -18.48
C ALA A 210 -8.97 10.99 -17.21
N GLU A 211 -9.64 10.71 -16.08
CA GLU A 211 -9.32 11.34 -14.79
C GLU A 211 -7.93 10.93 -14.27
N PHE A 212 -7.58 9.64 -14.43
CA PHE A 212 -6.28 9.15 -14.01
C PHE A 212 -5.14 9.74 -14.85
N GLU A 213 -5.28 9.78 -16.18
CA GLU A 213 -4.34 10.43 -17.10
C GLU A 213 -4.20 11.93 -16.84
N ALA A 214 -5.32 12.61 -16.50
CA ALA A 214 -5.29 14.01 -16.12
C ALA A 214 -4.41 14.27 -14.87
N LEU A 215 -4.44 13.38 -13.88
CA LEU A 215 -3.57 13.45 -12.70
C LEU A 215 -2.12 13.04 -13.00
N LEU A 216 -1.90 12.04 -13.87
CA LEU A 216 -0.56 11.62 -14.30
C LEU A 216 0.14 12.70 -15.10
N GLY A 217 -0.62 13.53 -15.83
CA GLY A 217 -0.09 14.49 -16.80
C GLY A 217 0.41 13.86 -18.11
N HIS A 218 0.13 12.59 -18.33
CA HIS A 218 0.46 11.83 -19.54
C HIS A 218 -0.49 10.62 -19.69
N PRO A 219 -0.62 10.04 -20.90
CA PRO A 219 -1.40 8.82 -21.10
C PRO A 219 -0.91 7.66 -20.25
N ILE A 220 -1.82 6.74 -19.91
CA ILE A 220 -1.49 5.48 -19.26
C ILE A 220 -0.51 4.72 -20.17
N PRO A 221 0.66 4.27 -19.66
CA PRO A 221 1.62 3.54 -20.46
C PRO A 221 1.03 2.26 -21.02
N GLU A 222 1.24 2.02 -22.33
CA GLU A 222 0.84 0.76 -22.95
C GLU A 222 1.53 -0.44 -22.30
N ASP A 223 0.80 -1.51 -22.14
CA ASP A 223 1.33 -2.76 -21.60
C ASP A 223 2.03 -3.59 -22.69
N VAL A 224 3.26 -3.20 -23.00
CA VAL A 224 4.07 -3.84 -24.03
C VAL A 224 4.97 -4.90 -23.45
N VAL A 225 4.75 -6.16 -23.84
CA VAL A 225 5.65 -7.26 -23.51
C VAL A 225 6.97 -7.10 -24.28
N ARG A 226 8.06 -6.84 -23.57
CA ARG A 226 9.41 -6.74 -24.14
C ARG A 226 10.12 -8.09 -24.05
N ILE A 227 10.65 -8.58 -25.18
CA ILE A 227 11.44 -9.81 -25.20
C ILE A 227 12.85 -9.48 -24.70
N ASP A 228 13.04 -9.54 -23.38
CA ASP A 228 14.30 -9.32 -22.69
C ASP A 228 14.44 -10.27 -21.48
N ARG A 229 15.46 -10.06 -20.65
CA ARG A 229 15.71 -10.86 -19.45
C ARG A 229 14.62 -10.76 -18.38
N ASN A 230 13.77 -9.72 -18.43
CA ASN A 230 12.68 -9.50 -17.49
C ASN A 230 11.36 -10.13 -17.96
N MET A 231 11.28 -10.58 -19.20
CA MET A 231 10.16 -11.38 -19.69
C MET A 231 9.92 -12.57 -18.79
N THR A 232 8.67 -12.82 -18.40
CA THR A 232 8.34 -13.98 -17.56
C THR A 232 8.22 -15.25 -18.38
N LEU A 233 8.29 -16.40 -17.71
CA LEU A 233 8.04 -17.69 -18.37
C LEU A 233 6.62 -17.80 -18.92
N GLY A 234 5.66 -17.14 -18.27
CA GLY A 234 4.27 -17.07 -18.72
C GLY A 234 4.04 -16.22 -19.97
N GLU A 235 4.99 -15.36 -20.34
CA GLU A 235 4.90 -14.47 -21.51
C GLU A 235 5.67 -14.98 -22.72
N MET A 236 6.31 -16.15 -22.64
CA MET A 236 7.16 -16.68 -23.74
C MET A 236 6.41 -16.90 -25.05
N ASP A 237 5.08 -16.96 -25.02
CA ASP A 237 4.22 -17.05 -26.21
C ASP A 237 4.19 -15.75 -27.04
N HIS A 238 4.57 -14.59 -26.46
CA HIS A 238 4.78 -13.34 -27.20
C HIS A 238 6.08 -13.36 -28.01
N GLY A 239 6.93 -14.35 -27.81
CA GLY A 239 8.13 -14.58 -28.60
C GLY A 239 7.83 -15.15 -29.98
N ARG A 240 8.85 -15.10 -30.87
CA ARG A 240 8.79 -15.67 -32.22
C ARG A 240 9.25 -17.14 -32.28
N SER A 241 9.40 -17.78 -31.12
CA SER A 241 9.93 -19.13 -30.98
C SER A 241 8.82 -20.16 -30.77
N PRO A 242 8.75 -21.22 -31.59
CA PRO A 242 7.86 -22.34 -31.35
C PRO A 242 8.13 -23.05 -30.02
N LEU A 243 9.41 -23.12 -29.60
CA LEU A 243 9.80 -23.75 -28.33
C LEU A 243 9.31 -22.95 -27.13
N GLY A 244 9.45 -21.62 -27.18
CA GLY A 244 8.93 -20.71 -26.15
C GLY A 244 7.41 -20.84 -26.03
N TRP A 245 6.70 -20.88 -27.15
CA TRP A 245 5.25 -21.06 -27.17
C TRP A 245 4.83 -22.40 -26.52
N VAL A 246 5.50 -23.52 -26.90
CA VAL A 246 5.20 -24.83 -26.31
C VAL A 246 5.49 -24.86 -24.81
N ALA A 247 6.62 -24.31 -24.38
CA ALA A 247 7.01 -24.26 -22.98
C ALA A 247 6.00 -23.44 -22.14
N GLN A 248 5.60 -22.28 -22.63
CA GLN A 248 4.56 -21.45 -22.01
C GLN A 248 3.25 -22.21 -21.89
N LYS A 249 2.81 -22.87 -22.98
CA LYS A 249 1.55 -23.61 -22.98
C LYS A 249 1.53 -24.77 -21.96
N VAL A 250 2.65 -25.47 -21.80
CA VAL A 250 2.81 -26.51 -20.77
C VAL A 250 2.68 -25.93 -19.37
N LEU A 251 3.34 -24.79 -19.10
CA LEU A 251 3.24 -24.09 -17.82
C LEU A 251 1.82 -23.59 -17.57
N ARG A 252 1.16 -23.02 -18.57
CA ARG A 252 -0.23 -22.57 -18.49
C ARG A 252 -1.18 -23.71 -18.16
N CYS A 253 -1.07 -24.84 -18.87
CA CYS A 253 -1.89 -26.02 -18.59
C CYS A 253 -1.72 -26.55 -17.15
N ARG A 254 -0.48 -26.53 -16.61
CA ARG A 254 -0.23 -26.89 -15.21
C ARG A 254 -0.88 -25.91 -14.26
N LEU A 255 -0.75 -24.62 -14.53
CA LEU A 255 -1.34 -23.55 -13.74
C LEU A 255 -2.87 -23.71 -13.69
N ASP A 256 -3.53 -23.79 -14.85
CA ASP A 256 -4.98 -23.91 -14.98
C ASP A 256 -5.49 -25.20 -14.30
N SER A 257 -4.75 -26.31 -14.44
CA SER A 257 -5.08 -27.58 -13.76
C SER A 257 -4.98 -27.45 -12.23
N SER A 258 -4.04 -26.66 -11.69
CA SER A 258 -3.92 -26.44 -10.25
C SER A 258 -5.07 -25.58 -9.71
N PHE A 259 -5.45 -24.55 -10.44
CA PHE A 259 -6.61 -23.70 -10.09
C PHE A 259 -7.93 -24.48 -10.14
N ALA A 260 -8.11 -25.33 -11.16
CA ALA A 260 -9.31 -26.16 -11.28
C ALA A 260 -9.51 -27.14 -10.11
N LYS A 261 -8.45 -27.49 -9.38
CA LYS A 261 -8.52 -28.33 -8.17
C LYS A 261 -8.91 -27.54 -6.90
N GLY A 262 -9.11 -26.22 -6.99
CA GLY A 262 -9.42 -25.36 -5.84
C GLY A 262 -8.26 -25.14 -4.87
N THR A 263 -7.09 -25.69 -5.15
CA THR A 263 -5.86 -25.52 -4.35
C THR A 263 -4.71 -25.15 -5.27
N PRO A 264 -4.54 -23.84 -5.61
CA PRO A 264 -3.48 -23.38 -6.50
C PRO A 264 -2.10 -23.80 -6.00
N ASP A 265 -1.30 -24.42 -6.89
CA ASP A 265 0.10 -24.72 -6.58
C ASP A 265 0.94 -23.43 -6.68
N LEU A 266 1.35 -22.91 -5.53
CA LEU A 266 2.13 -21.68 -5.42
C LEU A 266 3.47 -21.76 -6.16
N ASN A 267 4.09 -22.94 -6.27
CA ASN A 267 5.32 -23.11 -7.03
C ASN A 267 5.08 -22.91 -8.52
N THR A 268 3.98 -23.45 -9.05
CA THR A 268 3.60 -23.26 -10.46
C THR A 268 3.24 -21.81 -10.74
N VAL A 269 2.49 -21.14 -9.84
CA VAL A 269 2.21 -19.67 -9.92
C VAL A 269 3.51 -18.88 -9.94
N PHE A 270 4.44 -19.20 -9.03
CA PHE A 270 5.73 -18.53 -8.95
C PHE A 270 6.56 -18.73 -10.24
N GLN A 271 6.64 -19.96 -10.74
CA GLN A 271 7.35 -20.26 -11.99
C GLN A 271 6.77 -19.53 -13.18
N TYR A 272 5.44 -19.51 -13.31
CA TYR A 272 4.74 -18.82 -14.39
C TYR A 272 5.09 -17.31 -14.45
N ASN A 273 5.11 -16.66 -13.28
CA ASN A 273 5.42 -15.25 -13.15
C ASN A 273 6.92 -14.93 -12.99
N MET A 274 7.77 -15.95 -13.03
CA MET A 274 9.20 -15.77 -12.82
C MET A 274 9.88 -15.18 -14.08
N PRO A 275 10.65 -14.07 -13.97
CA PRO A 275 11.39 -13.53 -15.10
C PRO A 275 12.55 -14.45 -15.51
N LEU A 276 12.86 -14.50 -16.80
CA LEU A 276 13.93 -15.33 -17.35
C LEU A 276 15.27 -15.17 -16.60
N ARG A 277 15.63 -13.97 -16.16
CA ARG A 277 16.84 -13.71 -15.38
C ARG A 277 16.90 -14.47 -14.06
N ALA A 278 15.74 -14.82 -13.49
CA ALA A 278 15.70 -15.54 -12.21
C ALA A 278 16.13 -17.00 -12.36
N LEU A 279 16.08 -17.59 -13.56
CA LEU A 279 16.61 -18.92 -13.83
C LEU A 279 18.08 -19.03 -13.40
N ALA A 280 18.88 -17.98 -13.65
CA ALA A 280 20.29 -17.98 -13.25
C ALA A 280 20.50 -18.01 -11.71
N LYS A 281 19.53 -17.52 -10.94
CA LYS A 281 19.60 -17.54 -9.45
C LYS A 281 18.99 -18.81 -8.85
N MET A 282 17.91 -19.31 -9.46
CA MET A 282 17.06 -20.36 -8.87
C MET A 282 17.55 -21.78 -9.18
N THR A 283 18.51 -21.94 -10.08
CA THR A 283 18.98 -23.26 -10.54
C THR A 283 20.31 -23.67 -9.91
N ASN A 284 20.71 -23.09 -8.78
CA ASN A 284 21.94 -23.41 -8.05
C ASN A 284 23.19 -23.45 -8.95
N GLY A 285 23.30 -22.48 -9.86
CA GLY A 285 24.43 -22.37 -10.76
C GLY A 285 24.37 -23.25 -12.03
N MET A 286 23.31 -24.03 -12.24
CA MET A 286 23.14 -24.79 -13.49
C MET A 286 22.88 -23.92 -14.70
N VAL A 287 22.14 -22.82 -14.55
CA VAL A 287 21.87 -21.86 -15.62
C VAL A 287 22.68 -20.61 -15.41
N SER A 288 23.51 -20.24 -16.42
CA SER A 288 24.24 -18.98 -16.41
C SER A 288 23.40 -17.85 -17.04
N MET A 289 23.77 -16.60 -16.75
CA MET A 289 23.12 -15.44 -17.40
C MET A 289 23.38 -15.44 -18.92
N GLY A 290 24.48 -15.99 -19.39
CA GLY A 290 24.75 -16.17 -20.82
C GLY A 290 23.78 -17.15 -21.50
N MET A 291 23.35 -18.19 -20.79
CA MET A 291 22.28 -19.09 -21.26
C MET A 291 20.94 -18.37 -21.35
N VAL A 292 20.63 -17.51 -20.36
CA VAL A 292 19.43 -16.66 -20.38
C VAL A 292 19.45 -15.73 -21.59
N ASP A 293 20.60 -15.14 -21.95
CA ASP A 293 20.72 -14.34 -23.17
C ASP A 293 20.48 -15.16 -24.42
N GLY A 294 20.93 -16.41 -24.46
CA GLY A 294 20.65 -17.33 -25.55
C GLY A 294 19.15 -17.60 -25.71
N LEU A 295 18.43 -17.81 -24.58
CA LEU A 295 16.98 -17.96 -24.59
C LEU A 295 16.28 -16.68 -25.10
N VAL A 296 16.73 -15.50 -24.68
CA VAL A 296 16.19 -14.22 -25.16
C VAL A 296 16.39 -14.07 -26.68
N TRP A 297 17.53 -14.48 -27.22
CA TRP A 297 17.77 -14.44 -28.68
C TRP A 297 16.86 -15.44 -29.43
N GLU A 298 16.68 -16.62 -28.86
CA GLU A 298 15.78 -17.64 -29.39
C GLU A 298 14.36 -17.12 -29.46
N LEU A 299 13.85 -16.50 -28.38
CA LEU A 299 12.52 -15.89 -28.32
C LEU A 299 12.35 -14.70 -29.27
N LYS A 300 13.43 -13.95 -29.58
CA LYS A 300 13.42 -12.88 -30.59
C LYS A 300 13.33 -13.39 -32.04
N GLY A 301 13.39 -14.71 -32.24
CA GLY A 301 13.34 -15.34 -33.55
C GLY A 301 14.72 -15.73 -34.13
N PHE A 302 15.80 -15.47 -33.41
CA PHE A 302 17.15 -15.93 -33.77
C PHE A 302 17.40 -17.34 -33.17
N TRP A 303 16.45 -18.24 -33.37
CA TRP A 303 16.36 -19.51 -32.65
C TRP A 303 17.63 -20.37 -32.79
N LEU A 304 18.24 -20.50 -33.99
CA LEU A 304 19.46 -21.27 -34.19
C LEU A 304 20.65 -20.68 -33.42
N VAL A 305 20.83 -19.36 -33.49
CA VAL A 305 21.92 -18.65 -32.82
C VAL A 305 21.71 -18.69 -31.30
N GLY A 306 20.45 -18.53 -30.87
CA GLY A 306 20.07 -18.62 -29.46
C GLY A 306 20.38 -19.99 -28.86
N ILE A 307 19.99 -21.08 -29.54
CA ILE A 307 20.29 -22.45 -29.12
C ILE A 307 21.79 -22.71 -29.06
N LEU A 308 22.54 -22.33 -30.09
CA LEU A 308 24.01 -22.49 -30.09
C LEU A 308 24.66 -21.74 -28.95
N ARG A 309 24.17 -20.53 -28.62
CA ARG A 309 24.66 -19.76 -27.48
C ARG A 309 24.33 -20.46 -26.16
N VAL A 310 23.12 -20.99 -25.97
CA VAL A 310 22.74 -21.75 -24.78
C VAL A 310 23.70 -22.94 -24.58
N ILE A 311 23.96 -23.70 -25.64
CA ILE A 311 24.86 -24.86 -25.58
C ILE A 311 26.30 -24.43 -25.23
N TYR A 312 26.83 -23.41 -25.88
CA TYR A 312 28.15 -22.87 -25.60
C TYR A 312 28.29 -22.42 -24.14
N GLU A 313 27.35 -21.60 -23.66
CA GLU A 313 27.36 -21.08 -22.29
C GLU A 313 27.11 -22.19 -21.27
N PHE A 314 26.35 -23.23 -21.61
CA PHE A 314 26.19 -24.40 -20.75
C PHE A 314 27.52 -25.13 -20.53
N VAL A 315 28.25 -25.46 -21.60
CA VAL A 315 29.56 -26.11 -21.50
C VAL A 315 30.55 -25.26 -20.72
N LYS A 316 30.62 -23.97 -21.02
CA LYS A 316 31.45 -23.00 -20.30
C LYS A 316 31.11 -22.96 -18.81
N ASN A 317 29.81 -22.95 -18.46
CA ASN A 317 29.36 -22.94 -17.08
C ASN A 317 29.73 -24.21 -16.32
N LEU A 318 29.65 -25.37 -16.96
CA LEU A 318 30.12 -26.65 -16.37
C LEU A 318 31.61 -26.60 -16.02
N ILE A 319 32.42 -26.07 -16.92
CA ILE A 319 33.88 -25.93 -16.69
C ILE A 319 34.14 -24.97 -15.53
N LEU A 320 33.48 -23.82 -15.50
CA LEU A 320 33.64 -22.84 -14.43
C LEU A 320 33.20 -23.39 -13.06
N ASN A 321 32.08 -24.08 -13.00
CA ASN A 321 31.57 -24.68 -11.75
C ASN A 321 32.58 -25.77 -11.25
N SER A 322 33.08 -26.63 -12.12
CA SER A 322 34.08 -27.61 -11.74
C SER A 322 35.40 -26.99 -11.24
N GLN A 323 35.83 -25.88 -11.87
CA GLN A 323 37.01 -25.13 -11.39
C GLN A 323 36.77 -24.50 -10.02
N MET A 324 35.60 -23.95 -9.77
CA MET A 324 35.24 -23.37 -8.47
C MET A 324 35.16 -24.44 -7.37
N GLU A 325 34.52 -25.58 -7.65
CA GLU A 325 34.50 -26.72 -6.70
C GLU A 325 35.88 -27.21 -6.34
N ASN A 326 36.80 -27.35 -7.33
CA ASN A 326 38.18 -27.75 -7.09
C ASN A 326 38.95 -26.72 -6.25
N ARG A 327 38.70 -25.40 -6.45
CA ARG A 327 39.32 -24.38 -5.60
C ARG A 327 38.81 -24.43 -4.15
N LEU A 328 37.51 -24.64 -3.95
CA LEU A 328 36.91 -24.76 -2.61
C LEU A 328 37.37 -26.04 -1.86
N LYS A 329 37.64 -27.12 -2.59
CA LYS A 329 38.19 -28.37 -1.98
C LYS A 329 39.67 -28.26 -1.60
N ASN A 330 40.40 -27.33 -2.20
CA ASN A 330 41.82 -27.13 -2.00
C ASN A 330 42.16 -25.90 -1.12
N SER A 331 41.15 -25.18 -0.67
CA SER A 331 41.24 -24.09 0.32
C SER A 331 40.81 -24.57 1.71
#